data_a088a89a2a3db46edfb5301a9d111a88
#
_entry.id   a088a89a2a3db46edfb5301a9d111a88
#
_cell.length_a   1.000
_cell.length_b   1.000
_cell.length_c   1.000
_cell.angle_alpha   90.00
_cell.angle_beta   90.00
_cell.angle_gamma   90.00
#
_symmetry.space_group_name_H-M   'P 1'
#
loop_
_entity.id
_entity.type
_entity.pdbx_description
1 polymer ?
#
loop_
_entity_poly.entity_id
_entity_poly.type
_entity_poly.pdbx_seq_one_letter_code
_entity_poly.pdbx_strand_id
1 'polypeptide(L)'
;MSNIRVTYSGLISLIGGIISIFTGIIFTLIITRTVTPEEYGTWGLIVGLITYVSLIGPIVSYWSTRDTARNIQSGKTAILSSLLLSIGAISIYILISYFMGNYTNVEQSVLLFAAILIPTMFVNGILIAINLGWKPHAISYGTLAYGISSIPLALFLIYY
;
A
#
# COMPACT_ATOMS: atom_id res chain seq x y z
N MET A 1 22.14 18.42 9.49
CA MET A 1 22.31 17.28 8.56
C MET A 1 22.35 16.01 9.40
N SER A 2 21.33 15.15 9.30
CA SER A 2 21.38 13.84 9.97
C SER A 2 22.42 13.00 9.24
N ASN A 3 23.51 12.61 9.92
CA ASN A 3 24.45 11.63 9.37
C ASN A 3 23.73 10.28 9.19
N ILE A 4 23.19 10.05 8.01
CA ILE A 4 22.60 8.77 7.65
C ILE A 4 23.76 7.78 7.54
N ARG A 5 23.90 6.90 8.53
CA ARG A 5 24.86 5.81 8.46
C ARG A 5 24.29 4.77 7.50
N VAL A 6 24.78 4.75 6.27
CA VAL A 6 24.30 3.85 5.20
C VAL A 6 24.31 2.39 5.65
N THR A 7 25.35 1.95 6.35
CA THR A 7 25.46 0.60 6.91
C THR A 7 24.35 0.28 7.89
N TYR A 8 23.98 1.22 8.79
CA TYR A 8 22.92 1.04 9.78
C TYR A 8 21.55 0.94 9.09
N SER A 9 21.26 1.85 8.17
CA SER A 9 19.99 1.82 7.41
C SER A 9 19.89 0.56 6.56
N GLY A 10 20.99 0.11 5.94
CA GLY A 10 21.04 -1.11 5.14
C GLY A 10 20.79 -2.36 5.99
N LEU A 11 21.39 -2.47 7.18
CA LEU A 11 21.19 -3.61 8.07
C LEU A 11 19.74 -3.69 8.56
N ILE A 12 19.16 -2.57 8.99
CA ILE A 12 17.76 -2.54 9.44
C ILE A 12 16.81 -2.90 8.29
N SER A 13 17.08 -2.40 7.07
CA SER A 13 16.27 -2.74 5.91
C SER A 13 16.36 -4.21 5.53
N LEU A 14 17.54 -4.81 5.66
CA LEU A 14 17.74 -6.24 5.41
C LEU A 14 16.97 -7.11 6.43
N ILE A 15 17.11 -6.81 7.71
CA ILE A 15 16.38 -7.53 8.78
C ILE A 15 14.87 -7.34 8.61
N GLY A 16 14.42 -6.11 8.35
CA GLY A 16 13.02 -5.80 8.10
C GLY A 16 12.46 -6.54 6.90
N GLY A 17 13.23 -6.64 5.81
CA GLY A 17 12.89 -7.40 4.62
C GLY A 17 12.73 -8.89 4.89
N ILE A 18 13.65 -9.50 5.62
CA ILE A 18 13.59 -10.92 6.00
C ILE A 18 12.33 -11.20 6.84
N ILE A 19 12.10 -10.40 7.88
CA ILE A 19 10.90 -10.55 8.75
C ILE A 19 9.63 -10.35 7.91
N SER A 20 9.60 -9.38 7.00
CA SER A 20 8.45 -9.14 6.12
C SER A 20 8.13 -10.34 5.22
N ILE A 21 9.16 -11.03 4.70
CA ILE A 21 8.95 -12.25 3.91
C ILE A 21 8.30 -13.34 4.77
N PHE A 22 8.81 -13.59 5.98
CA PHE A 22 8.24 -14.62 6.87
C PHE A 22 6.80 -14.28 7.28
N THR A 23 6.54 -13.03 7.68
CA THR A 23 5.18 -12.60 8.05
C THR A 23 4.23 -12.65 6.86
N GLY A 24 4.68 -12.31 5.65
CA GLY A 24 3.90 -12.43 4.42
C GLY A 24 3.53 -13.87 4.08
N ILE A 25 4.48 -14.81 4.23
CA ILE A 25 4.22 -16.24 4.03
C ILE A 25 3.17 -16.75 5.04
N ILE A 26 3.35 -16.43 6.32
CA ILE A 26 2.41 -16.85 7.39
C ILE A 26 1.02 -16.27 7.11
N PHE A 27 0.93 -14.98 6.79
CA PHE A 27 -0.33 -14.32 6.44
C PHE A 27 -1.01 -15.00 5.26
N THR A 28 -0.27 -15.26 4.18
CA THR A 28 -0.80 -15.93 2.99
C THR A 28 -1.30 -17.33 3.31
N LEU A 29 -0.57 -18.10 4.13
CA LEU A 29 -0.99 -19.45 4.56
C LEU A 29 -2.28 -19.41 5.39
N ILE A 30 -2.44 -18.42 6.26
CA ILE A 30 -3.67 -18.24 7.05
C ILE A 30 -4.84 -17.94 6.10
N ILE A 31 -4.69 -16.95 5.23
CA ILE A 31 -5.77 -16.54 4.31
C ILE A 31 -6.16 -17.67 3.37
N THR A 32 -5.20 -18.34 2.72
CA THR A 32 -5.50 -19.40 1.74
C THR A 32 -6.13 -20.65 2.35
N ARG A 33 -5.99 -20.87 3.67
CA ARG A 33 -6.63 -21.99 4.37
C ARG A 33 -8.01 -21.67 4.91
N THR A 34 -8.35 -20.38 5.06
CA THR A 34 -9.58 -19.95 5.72
C THR A 34 -10.59 -19.33 4.74
N VAL A 35 -10.12 -18.74 3.66
CA VAL A 35 -10.92 -18.06 2.66
C VAL A 35 -11.22 -19.01 1.50
N THR A 36 -12.44 -18.94 0.94
CA THR A 36 -12.81 -19.74 -0.23
C THR A 36 -12.05 -19.29 -1.48
N PRO A 37 -11.87 -20.16 -2.50
CA PRO A 37 -11.21 -19.76 -3.75
C PRO A 37 -11.90 -18.57 -4.44
N GLU A 38 -13.22 -18.44 -4.32
CA GLU A 38 -14.01 -17.35 -4.90
C GLU A 38 -13.72 -16.03 -4.20
N GLU A 39 -13.67 -16.01 -2.87
CA GLU A 39 -13.32 -14.84 -2.07
C GLU A 39 -11.88 -14.39 -2.32
N TYR A 40 -10.95 -15.38 -2.41
CA TYR A 40 -9.56 -15.11 -2.75
C TYR A 40 -9.42 -14.52 -4.16
N GLY A 41 -10.19 -15.03 -5.13
CA GLY A 41 -10.28 -14.49 -6.48
C GLY A 41 -10.82 -13.05 -6.50
N THR A 42 -11.85 -12.77 -5.72
CA THR A 42 -12.42 -11.42 -5.55
C THR A 42 -11.38 -10.45 -4.98
N TRP A 43 -10.67 -10.86 -3.93
CA TRP A 43 -9.58 -10.06 -3.36
C TRP A 43 -8.47 -9.80 -4.38
N GLY A 44 -8.05 -10.82 -5.13
CA GLY A 44 -7.04 -10.68 -6.18
C GLY A 44 -7.47 -9.71 -7.29
N LEU A 45 -8.73 -9.74 -7.70
CA LEU A 45 -9.30 -8.81 -8.68
C LEU A 45 -9.29 -7.37 -8.15
N ILE A 46 -9.72 -7.15 -6.91
CA ILE A 46 -9.71 -5.83 -6.26
C ILE A 46 -8.28 -5.26 -6.20
N VAL A 47 -7.33 -6.04 -5.68
CA VAL A 47 -5.92 -5.61 -5.56
C VAL A 47 -5.33 -5.32 -6.94
N GLY A 48 -5.63 -6.15 -7.95
CA GLY A 48 -5.21 -5.93 -9.33
C GLY A 48 -5.74 -4.61 -9.88
N LEU A 49 -7.03 -4.35 -9.77
CA LEU A 49 -7.66 -3.11 -10.25
C LEU A 49 -7.08 -1.88 -9.55
N ILE A 50 -6.95 -1.91 -8.22
CA ILE A 50 -6.36 -0.81 -7.45
C ILE A 50 -4.91 -0.57 -7.89
N THR A 51 -4.13 -1.61 -8.12
CA THR A 51 -2.75 -1.50 -8.60
C THR A 51 -2.70 -0.79 -9.95
N TYR A 52 -3.56 -1.15 -10.90
CA TYR A 52 -3.62 -0.51 -12.22
C TYR A 52 -3.96 0.98 -12.13
N VAL A 53 -4.98 1.36 -11.37
CA VAL A 53 -5.37 2.78 -11.27
C VAL A 53 -4.36 3.61 -10.47
N SER A 54 -3.54 2.96 -9.64
CA SER A 54 -2.50 3.60 -8.83
C SER A 54 -1.16 3.81 -9.55
N LEU A 55 -1.00 3.35 -10.79
CA LEU A 55 0.24 3.46 -11.57
C LEU A 55 0.75 4.90 -11.75
N ILE A 56 -0.11 5.90 -11.63
CA ILE A 56 0.26 7.31 -11.72
C ILE A 56 0.93 7.83 -10.43
N GLY A 57 0.70 7.16 -9.29
CA GLY A 57 1.21 7.56 -7.98
C GLY A 57 2.73 7.74 -7.88
N PRO A 58 3.54 6.83 -8.46
CA PRO A 58 5.00 6.92 -8.46
C PRO A 58 5.58 8.23 -9.00
N ILE A 59 4.88 8.95 -9.90
CA ILE A 59 5.33 10.24 -10.43
C ILE A 59 5.47 11.26 -9.29
N VAL A 60 4.44 11.41 -8.45
CA VAL A 60 4.47 12.34 -7.31
C VAL A 60 5.43 11.85 -6.24
N SER A 61 5.47 10.55 -5.99
CA SER A 61 6.39 9.94 -5.02
C SER A 61 7.85 10.20 -5.37
N TYR A 62 8.24 10.10 -6.64
CA TYR A 62 9.59 10.39 -7.12
C TYR A 62 10.02 11.83 -6.79
N TRP A 63 9.18 12.80 -7.15
CA TRP A 63 9.46 14.22 -6.87
C TRP A 63 9.51 14.51 -5.38
N SER A 64 8.58 13.94 -4.60
CA SER A 64 8.54 14.09 -3.15
C SER A 64 9.82 13.56 -2.48
N THR A 65 10.33 12.41 -2.89
CA THR A 65 11.59 11.85 -2.38
C THR A 65 12.76 12.77 -2.67
N ARG A 66 12.84 13.29 -3.92
CA ARG A 66 13.90 14.19 -4.35
C ARG A 66 13.91 15.51 -3.59
N ASP A 67 12.74 16.13 -3.43
CA ASP A 67 12.60 17.40 -2.71
C ASP A 67 12.96 17.23 -1.24
N THR A 68 12.45 16.17 -0.60
CA THR A 68 12.77 15.87 0.81
C THR A 68 14.27 15.63 1.00
N ALA A 69 14.93 14.93 0.10
CA ALA A 69 16.38 14.70 0.16
C ALA A 69 17.18 16.01 0.02
N ARG A 70 16.62 17.02 -0.65
CA ARG A 70 17.18 18.36 -0.77
C ARG A 70 16.80 19.33 0.36
N ASN A 71 16.10 18.85 1.39
CA ASN A 71 15.53 19.64 2.48
C ASN A 71 14.50 20.70 2.03
N ILE A 72 13.82 20.47 0.90
CA ILE A 72 12.71 21.31 0.45
C ILE A 72 11.45 20.82 1.16
N GLN A 73 10.74 21.75 1.82
CA GLN A 73 9.52 21.44 2.57
C GLN A 73 8.30 21.29 1.63
N SER A 74 8.27 20.24 0.81
CA SER A 74 7.19 19.98 -0.15
C SER A 74 6.14 18.97 0.36
N GLY A 75 6.26 18.45 1.58
CA GLY A 75 5.44 17.37 2.10
C GLY A 75 3.94 17.64 2.04
N LYS A 76 3.48 18.85 2.42
CA LYS A 76 2.05 19.21 2.35
C LYS A 76 1.55 19.22 0.91
N THR A 77 2.32 19.80 0.00
CA THR A 77 1.98 19.85 -1.43
C THR A 77 1.93 18.46 -2.03
N ALA A 78 2.88 17.59 -1.67
CA ALA A 78 2.93 16.22 -2.15
C ALA A 78 1.70 15.40 -1.69
N ILE A 79 1.27 15.55 -0.42
CA ILE A 79 0.06 14.89 0.09
C ILE A 79 -1.18 15.41 -0.63
N LEU A 80 -1.33 16.73 -0.80
CA LEU A 80 -2.48 17.31 -1.50
C LEU A 80 -2.53 16.86 -2.96
N SER A 81 -1.40 16.90 -3.68
CA SER A 81 -1.33 16.44 -5.07
C SER A 81 -1.69 14.96 -5.19
N SER A 82 -1.23 14.14 -4.25
CA SER A 82 -1.53 12.71 -4.20
C SER A 82 -3.03 12.46 -3.96
N LEU A 83 -3.65 13.21 -3.04
CA LEU A 83 -5.10 13.13 -2.80
C LEU A 83 -5.91 13.58 -4.02
N LEU A 84 -5.50 14.64 -4.73
CA LEU A 84 -6.16 15.06 -5.96
C LEU A 84 -6.05 13.99 -7.06
N LEU A 85 -4.88 13.37 -7.24
CA LEU A 85 -4.71 12.26 -8.17
C LEU A 85 -5.56 11.05 -7.78
N SER A 86 -5.72 10.77 -6.49
CA SER A 86 -6.56 9.66 -6.02
C SER A 86 -8.04 9.84 -6.42
N ILE A 87 -8.54 11.07 -6.52
CA ILE A 87 -9.92 11.34 -7.00
C ILE A 87 -10.07 10.87 -8.45
N GLY A 88 -9.10 11.21 -9.32
CA GLY A 88 -9.08 10.73 -10.70
C GLY A 88 -8.98 9.20 -10.77
N ALA A 89 -8.11 8.60 -9.96
CA ALA A 89 -7.97 7.15 -9.86
C ALA A 89 -9.25 6.46 -9.39
N ILE A 90 -9.96 7.03 -8.41
CA ILE A 90 -11.27 6.54 -7.95
C ILE A 90 -12.30 6.58 -9.10
N SER A 91 -12.35 7.67 -9.86
CA SER A 91 -13.29 7.79 -10.97
C SER A 91 -13.06 6.71 -12.03
N ILE A 92 -11.79 6.46 -12.39
CA ILE A 92 -11.40 5.39 -13.32
C ILE A 92 -11.72 4.01 -12.72
N TYR A 93 -11.42 3.80 -11.43
CA TYR A 93 -11.71 2.55 -10.73
C TYR A 93 -13.21 2.23 -10.74
N ILE A 94 -14.07 3.19 -10.40
CA ILE A 94 -15.53 3.01 -10.39
C ILE A 94 -16.03 2.66 -11.79
N LEU A 95 -15.52 3.32 -12.82
CA LEU A 95 -15.88 3.02 -14.21
C LEU A 95 -15.52 1.57 -14.56
N ILE A 96 -14.29 1.15 -14.28
CA ILE A 96 -13.83 -0.22 -14.56
C ILE A 96 -14.61 -1.24 -13.73
N SER A 97 -14.85 -0.95 -12.44
CA SER A 97 -15.61 -1.82 -11.54
C SER A 97 -17.04 -2.05 -12.03
N TYR A 98 -17.67 -1.03 -12.59
CA TYR A 98 -19.00 -1.15 -13.17
C TYR A 98 -19.02 -2.14 -14.35
N PHE A 99 -18.04 -2.06 -15.25
CA PHE A 99 -17.92 -3.03 -16.35
C PHE A 99 -17.57 -4.44 -15.83
N MET A 100 -16.62 -4.54 -14.90
CA MET A 100 -16.20 -5.84 -14.36
C MET A 100 -17.31 -6.55 -13.59
N GLY A 101 -18.16 -5.85 -12.83
CA GLY A 101 -19.30 -6.42 -12.13
C GLY A 101 -20.29 -7.13 -13.06
N ASN A 102 -20.40 -6.70 -14.32
CA ASN A 102 -21.26 -7.35 -15.31
C ASN A 102 -20.63 -8.62 -15.93
N TYR A 103 -19.31 -8.79 -15.85
CA TYR A 103 -18.57 -9.91 -16.44
C TYR A 103 -18.06 -10.91 -15.41
N THR A 104 -18.08 -10.55 -14.13
CA THR A 104 -17.61 -11.39 -13.03
C THR A 104 -18.77 -11.67 -12.07
N ASN A 105 -18.73 -12.82 -11.38
CA ASN A 105 -19.73 -13.15 -10.34
C ASN A 105 -19.46 -12.38 -9.03
N VAL A 106 -18.65 -11.32 -9.06
CA VAL A 106 -18.32 -10.52 -7.87
C VAL A 106 -19.41 -9.50 -7.65
N GLU A 107 -19.89 -9.41 -6.40
CA GLU A 107 -20.90 -8.45 -6.02
C GLU A 107 -20.40 -7.01 -6.22
N GLN A 108 -21.14 -6.21 -6.97
CA GLN A 108 -20.74 -4.84 -7.32
C GLN A 108 -20.53 -3.95 -6.10
N SER A 109 -21.29 -4.17 -5.02
CA SER A 109 -21.15 -3.46 -3.75
C SER A 109 -19.74 -3.64 -3.17
N VAL A 110 -19.17 -4.85 -3.21
CA VAL A 110 -17.82 -5.16 -2.72
C VAL A 110 -16.77 -4.42 -3.53
N LEU A 111 -16.90 -4.41 -4.86
CA LEU A 111 -16.01 -3.66 -5.74
C LEU A 111 -16.06 -2.16 -5.45
N LEU A 112 -17.25 -1.59 -5.24
CA LEU A 112 -17.39 -0.16 -4.95
C LEU A 112 -16.83 0.22 -3.57
N PHE A 113 -17.05 -0.63 -2.55
CA PHE A 113 -16.45 -0.41 -1.22
C PHE A 113 -14.92 -0.39 -1.26
N ALA A 114 -14.32 -1.22 -2.11
CA ALA A 114 -12.86 -1.27 -2.25
C ALA A 114 -12.24 0.04 -2.77
N ALA A 115 -13.03 0.94 -3.39
CA ALA A 115 -12.55 2.26 -3.82
C ALA A 115 -11.98 3.10 -2.68
N ILE A 116 -12.41 2.88 -1.42
CA ILE A 116 -11.90 3.58 -0.23
C ILE A 116 -10.40 3.27 0.04
N LEU A 117 -9.90 2.17 -0.50
CA LEU A 117 -8.49 1.80 -0.38
C LEU A 117 -7.57 2.65 -1.26
N ILE A 118 -8.09 3.27 -2.33
CA ILE A 118 -7.29 4.04 -3.28
C ILE A 118 -6.64 5.26 -2.63
N PRO A 119 -7.37 6.16 -1.93
CA PRO A 119 -6.75 7.30 -1.26
C PRO A 119 -5.71 6.88 -0.22
N THR A 120 -5.99 5.80 0.53
CA THR A 120 -5.04 5.27 1.52
C THR A 120 -3.75 4.79 0.87
N MET A 121 -3.80 4.13 -0.28
CA MET A 121 -2.62 3.71 -1.03
C MET A 121 -1.81 4.91 -1.55
N PHE A 122 -2.48 5.93 -2.09
CA PHE A 122 -1.81 7.14 -2.56
C PHE A 122 -1.11 7.88 -1.41
N VAL A 123 -1.78 8.08 -0.27
CA VAL A 123 -1.19 8.72 0.91
C VAL A 123 -0.04 7.88 1.46
N ASN A 124 -0.20 6.57 1.56
CA ASN A 124 0.87 5.68 2.02
C ASN A 124 2.11 5.77 1.11
N GLY A 125 1.92 5.79 -0.22
CA GLY A 125 3.01 5.96 -1.19
C GLY A 125 3.79 7.25 -0.98
N ILE A 126 3.12 8.37 -0.70
CA ILE A 126 3.77 9.65 -0.39
C ILE A 126 4.49 9.63 0.96
N LEU A 127 3.91 9.03 1.99
CA LEU A 127 4.57 8.90 3.29
C LEU A 127 5.85 8.06 3.19
N ILE A 128 5.82 6.98 2.42
CA ILE A 128 7.01 6.18 2.11
C ILE A 128 8.06 7.03 1.37
N ALA A 129 7.65 7.81 0.37
CA ALA A 129 8.53 8.67 -0.42
C ALA A 129 9.22 9.75 0.44
N ILE A 130 8.48 10.40 1.34
CA ILE A 130 9.01 11.38 2.30
C ILE A 130 10.02 10.71 3.25
N ASN A 131 9.67 9.54 3.80
CA ASN A 131 10.57 8.80 4.68
C ASN A 131 11.84 8.34 3.96
N LEU A 132 11.73 7.94 2.69
CA LEU A 132 12.89 7.56 1.87
C LEU A 132 13.86 8.72 1.68
N GLY A 133 13.35 9.94 1.47
CA GLY A 133 14.17 11.13 1.34
C GLY A 133 14.75 11.65 2.66
N TRP A 134 14.06 11.39 3.80
CA TRP A 134 14.45 11.94 5.11
C TRP A 134 15.20 10.93 5.99
N LYS A 135 14.59 9.77 6.26
CA LYS A 135 15.13 8.71 7.12
C LYS A 135 14.74 7.34 6.55
N PRO A 136 15.50 6.78 5.61
CA PRO A 136 15.13 5.54 4.93
C PRO A 136 14.83 4.36 5.86
N HIS A 137 15.50 4.25 7.02
CA HIS A 137 15.26 3.20 8.00
C HIS A 137 13.87 3.27 8.65
N ALA A 138 13.19 4.42 8.62
CA ALA A 138 11.83 4.55 9.15
C ALA A 138 10.83 3.68 8.38
N ILE A 139 11.06 3.45 7.09
CA ILE A 139 10.23 2.57 6.25
C ILE A 139 10.28 1.14 6.80
N SER A 140 11.48 0.66 7.15
CA SER A 140 11.66 -0.70 7.67
C SER A 140 10.94 -0.91 9.00
N TYR A 141 10.93 0.09 9.88
CA TYR A 141 10.12 0.02 11.12
C TYR A 141 8.63 -0.04 10.83
N GLY A 142 8.14 0.75 9.86
CA GLY A 142 6.74 0.69 9.42
C GLY A 142 6.37 -0.68 8.85
N THR A 143 7.23 -1.26 8.03
CA THR A 143 7.04 -2.60 7.44
C THR A 143 7.02 -3.68 8.52
N LEU A 144 7.92 -3.60 9.52
CA LEU A 144 7.94 -4.52 10.66
C LEU A 144 6.66 -4.41 11.49
N ALA A 145 6.25 -3.19 11.85
CA ALA A 145 5.02 -2.97 12.61
C ALA A 145 3.80 -3.53 11.86
N TYR A 146 3.69 -3.27 10.56
CA TYR A 146 2.65 -3.81 9.71
C TYR A 146 2.68 -5.35 9.67
N GLY A 147 3.84 -5.96 9.41
CA GLY A 147 3.98 -7.41 9.32
C GLY A 147 3.61 -8.13 10.63
N ILE A 148 4.05 -7.58 11.77
CA ILE A 148 3.73 -8.17 13.08
C ILE A 148 2.24 -7.99 13.43
N SER A 149 1.63 -6.85 13.11
CA SER A 149 0.22 -6.58 13.43
C SER A 149 -0.76 -7.22 12.46
N SER A 150 -0.37 -7.50 11.23
CA SER A 150 -1.25 -8.11 10.21
C SER A 150 -1.68 -9.53 10.58
N ILE A 151 -0.81 -10.32 11.23
CA ILE A 151 -1.13 -11.71 11.63
C ILE A 151 -2.22 -11.76 12.69
N PRO A 152 -2.10 -11.11 13.87
CA PRO A 152 -3.15 -11.13 14.88
C PRO A 152 -4.45 -10.47 14.39
N LEU A 153 -4.38 -9.41 13.55
CA LEU A 153 -5.56 -8.81 12.95
C LEU A 153 -6.28 -9.77 12.01
N ALA A 154 -5.55 -10.49 11.15
CA ALA A 154 -6.13 -11.49 10.28
C ALA A 154 -6.83 -12.60 11.07
N LEU A 155 -6.17 -13.13 12.11
CA LEU A 155 -6.76 -14.15 12.99
C LEU A 155 -8.01 -13.61 13.69
N PHE A 156 -7.98 -12.38 14.21
CA PHE A 156 -9.14 -11.77 14.85
C PHE A 156 -10.33 -11.64 13.89
N LEU A 157 -10.10 -11.16 12.66
CA LEU A 157 -11.16 -10.98 11.67
C LEU A 157 -11.74 -12.30 11.12
N ILE A 158 -10.97 -13.39 11.20
CA ILE A 158 -11.42 -14.71 10.74
C ILE A 158 -12.24 -15.42 11.82
N TYR A 159 -11.92 -15.24 13.11
CA TYR A 159 -12.55 -15.96 14.20
C TYR A 159 -13.68 -15.20 14.90
N TYR A 160 -13.86 -13.92 14.62
CA TYR A 160 -14.92 -13.06 15.15
C TYR A 160 -15.72 -12.39 14.02
#